data_3b6fcc9b2f569182996b911e6c1c98b3
#
_entry.id   3b6fcc9b2f569182996b911e6c1c98b3
#
_cell.length_a   1.000
_cell.length_b   1.000
_cell.length_c   1.000
_cell.angle_alpha   90.00
_cell.angle_beta   90.00
_cell.angle_gamma   90.00
#
_symmetry.space_group_name_H-M   'P 1'
#
loop_
_entity.id
_entity.type
_entity.pdbx_description
1 polymer ?
#
loop_
_entity_poly.entity_id
_entity_poly.type
_entity_poly.pdbx_seq_one_letter_code
_entity_poly.pdbx_strand_id
1 'polypeptide(L)'
;MTCLCPQQQYIATFRRGYYSIRPIDLPRAVKFKPRKSHRTESIPSSAKQGRMYEDYCDFTEENPNIPCTELDTVIGEVGGKVIMTIHFVNSDFMAGLFLDNKTAAETASEIGQLKQKLASHGFVFGDIIPLLLTDNGGEFSCVSAFENNTDGEQETKLFFCEPAAAYEKPHTEKNHTMFRDIVPQDQSFDSFTQETVNLISPMSMR
;
A
#
# COMPACT_ATOMS: atom_id res chain seq x y z
N MET A 1 25.83 33.43 -13.80
CA MET A 1 25.27 33.14 -12.46
C MET A 1 23.96 32.44 -12.65
N THR A 2 23.94 31.14 -12.52
CA THR A 2 22.68 30.35 -12.60
C THR A 2 21.90 30.52 -11.30
N CYS A 3 20.75 31.17 -11.39
CA CYS A 3 19.85 31.35 -10.24
C CYS A 3 19.25 30.00 -9.90
N LEU A 4 19.63 29.43 -8.76
CA LEU A 4 19.03 28.19 -8.25
C LEU A 4 17.59 28.46 -7.80
N CYS A 5 16.68 27.52 -8.06
CA CYS A 5 15.31 27.64 -7.55
C CYS A 5 15.32 27.59 -6.00
N PRO A 6 14.26 28.12 -5.33
CA PRO A 6 14.22 28.18 -3.86
C PRO A 6 14.49 26.85 -3.17
N GLN A 7 14.00 25.73 -3.72
CA GLN A 7 14.27 24.39 -3.18
C GLN A 7 15.75 23.99 -3.30
N GLN A 8 16.40 24.33 -4.42
CA GLN A 8 17.83 24.05 -4.61
C GLN A 8 18.70 24.90 -3.69
N GLN A 9 18.29 26.15 -3.44
CA GLN A 9 18.96 27.03 -2.47
C GLN A 9 18.84 26.49 -1.05
N TYR A 10 17.65 26.00 -0.68
CA TYR A 10 17.40 25.38 0.63
C TYR A 10 18.28 24.15 0.86
N ILE A 11 18.31 23.23 -0.10
CA ILE A 11 19.17 22.03 -0.05
C ILE A 11 20.65 22.38 0.00
N ALA A 12 21.09 23.37 -0.79
CA ALA A 12 22.49 23.81 -0.80
C ALA A 12 22.90 24.45 0.55
N THR A 13 22.01 25.20 1.18
CA THR A 13 22.24 25.85 2.48
C THR A 13 22.35 24.80 3.59
N PHE A 14 21.48 23.79 3.60
CA PHE A 14 21.57 22.68 4.56
C PHE A 14 22.85 21.85 4.40
N ARG A 15 23.27 21.59 3.18
CA ARG A 15 24.53 20.83 2.91
C ARG A 15 25.78 21.56 3.37
N ARG A 16 25.76 22.88 3.44
CA ARG A 16 26.91 23.71 3.85
C ARG A 16 27.04 23.94 5.36
N GLY A 17 26.11 23.39 6.16
CA GLY A 17 26.20 23.42 7.63
C GLY A 17 26.08 24.82 8.24
N TYR A 18 25.34 25.73 7.62
CA TYR A 18 25.13 27.10 8.14
C TYR A 18 24.23 27.15 9.39
N TYR A 19 23.58 26.03 9.73
CA TYR A 19 22.71 25.93 10.90
C TYR A 19 23.21 24.84 11.83
N SER A 20 22.92 24.98 13.13
CA SER A 20 23.22 23.97 14.14
C SER A 20 22.46 22.66 13.94
N ILE A 21 21.34 22.71 13.20
CA ILE A 21 20.55 21.53 12.85
C ILE A 21 21.06 20.97 11.52
N ARG A 22 21.48 19.71 11.54
CA ARG A 22 21.94 18.98 10.34
C ARG A 22 20.76 18.26 9.71
N PRO A 23 20.79 17.96 8.40
CA PRO A 23 19.72 17.17 7.74
C PRO A 23 19.41 15.85 8.44
N ILE A 24 20.41 15.22 9.08
CA ILE A 24 20.24 13.96 9.83
C ILE A 24 19.43 14.14 11.14
N ASP A 25 19.37 15.35 11.64
CA ASP A 25 18.68 15.69 12.88
C ASP A 25 17.17 15.95 12.64
N LEU A 26 16.73 15.95 11.36
CA LEU A 26 15.33 16.12 11.00
C LEU A 26 14.57 14.79 11.11
N PRO A 27 13.31 14.79 11.58
CA PRO A 27 12.48 13.57 11.73
C PRO A 27 12.36 12.75 10.43
N ARG A 28 12.37 13.44 9.29
CA ARG A 28 12.24 12.85 7.94
C ARG A 28 13.57 12.87 7.16
N ALA A 29 14.70 12.86 7.85
CA ALA A 29 15.99 12.80 7.17
C ALA A 29 16.15 11.49 6.40
N VAL A 30 16.45 11.58 5.10
CA VAL A 30 16.70 10.42 4.24
C VAL A 30 18.00 9.74 4.68
N LYS A 31 17.89 8.59 5.34
CA LYS A 31 19.01 7.71 5.64
C LYS A 31 19.26 6.81 4.44
N PHE A 32 20.34 7.06 3.69
CA PHE A 32 20.78 6.14 2.64
C PHE A 32 21.36 4.88 3.28
N LYS A 33 20.57 3.84 3.43
CA LYS A 33 21.08 2.50 3.70
C LYS A 33 21.41 1.83 2.35
N PRO A 34 22.57 1.14 2.21
CA PRO A 34 22.82 0.35 1.01
C PRO A 34 21.69 -0.66 0.83
N ARG A 35 21.07 -0.66 -0.35
CA ARG A 35 20.02 -1.62 -0.70
C ARG A 35 20.62 -3.03 -0.68
N LYS A 36 20.25 -3.85 0.29
CA LYS A 36 20.39 -5.30 0.18
C LYS A 36 19.32 -5.77 -0.79
N SER A 37 19.72 -6.37 -1.91
CA SER A 37 18.79 -7.01 -2.84
C SER A 37 18.21 -8.25 -2.14
N HIS A 38 17.05 -8.12 -1.52
CA HIS A 38 16.26 -9.30 -1.19
C HIS A 38 15.55 -9.74 -2.47
N ARG A 39 15.65 -11.02 -2.83
CA ARG A 39 14.76 -11.63 -3.82
C ARG A 39 13.35 -11.57 -3.23
N THR A 40 12.57 -10.61 -3.66
CA THR A 40 11.13 -10.60 -3.47
C THR A 40 10.53 -11.61 -4.44
N GLU A 41 9.57 -12.41 -3.98
CA GLU A 41 8.75 -13.22 -4.86
C GLU A 41 8.11 -12.29 -5.90
N SER A 42 8.27 -12.61 -7.17
CA SER A 42 7.70 -11.81 -8.25
C SER A 42 6.38 -12.41 -8.69
N ILE A 43 5.41 -11.56 -9.00
CA ILE A 43 4.14 -11.99 -9.58
C ILE A 43 4.39 -12.69 -10.92
N PRO A 44 3.80 -13.88 -11.16
CA PRO A 44 3.92 -14.58 -12.43
C PRO A 44 3.42 -13.70 -13.60
N SER A 45 4.09 -13.78 -14.75
CA SER A 45 3.70 -13.01 -15.95
C SER A 45 2.26 -13.29 -16.39
N SER A 46 1.78 -14.51 -16.20
CA SER A 46 0.40 -14.89 -16.52
C SER A 46 -0.65 -14.16 -15.64
N ALA A 47 -0.31 -13.87 -14.40
CA ALA A 47 -1.20 -13.13 -13.50
C ALA A 47 -1.28 -11.63 -13.85
N LYS A 48 -0.25 -11.10 -14.53
CA LYS A 48 -0.18 -9.70 -14.96
C LYS A 48 -0.86 -9.42 -16.29
N GLN A 49 -1.15 -10.44 -17.07
CA GLN A 49 -1.72 -10.28 -18.41
C GLN A 49 -3.10 -9.62 -18.33
N GLY A 50 -3.26 -8.47 -18.98
CA GLY A 50 -4.48 -7.66 -18.94
C GLY A 50 -4.77 -7.02 -17.59
N ARG A 51 -3.72 -6.82 -16.75
CA ARG A 51 -3.83 -6.27 -15.39
C ARG A 51 -2.73 -5.27 -15.05
N MET A 52 -2.04 -4.73 -16.05
CA MET A 52 -1.04 -3.69 -15.81
C MET A 52 -1.70 -2.32 -15.67
N TYR A 53 -0.93 -1.31 -15.29
CA TYR A 53 -1.44 0.04 -15.06
C TYR A 53 -2.05 0.67 -16.33
N GLU A 54 -1.56 0.32 -17.51
CA GLU A 54 -2.16 0.72 -18.79
C GLU A 54 -3.58 0.15 -18.93
N ASP A 55 -3.77 -1.15 -18.65
CA ASP A 55 -5.08 -1.80 -18.64
C ASP A 55 -6.03 -1.18 -17.58
N TYR A 56 -5.49 -0.73 -16.44
CA TYR A 56 -6.23 0.01 -15.41
C TYR A 56 -6.72 1.35 -15.95
N CYS A 57 -5.87 2.10 -16.65
CA CYS A 57 -6.25 3.38 -17.24
C CYS A 57 -7.39 3.20 -18.24
N ASP A 58 -7.25 2.24 -19.17
CA ASP A 58 -8.29 1.93 -20.16
C ASP A 58 -9.61 1.54 -19.49
N PHE A 59 -9.53 0.68 -18.46
CA PHE A 59 -10.71 0.24 -17.71
C PHE A 59 -11.41 1.39 -16.98
N THR A 60 -10.67 2.31 -16.39
CA THR A 60 -11.24 3.46 -15.67
C THR A 60 -11.79 4.53 -16.61
N GLU A 61 -11.24 4.67 -17.81
CA GLU A 61 -11.82 5.52 -18.88
C GLU A 61 -13.19 4.99 -19.33
N GLU A 62 -13.34 3.67 -19.44
CA GLU A 62 -14.62 3.03 -19.78
C GLU A 62 -15.62 3.07 -18.59
N ASN A 63 -15.13 3.13 -17.36
CA ASN A 63 -15.92 3.06 -16.12
C ASN A 63 -15.61 4.22 -15.16
N PRO A 64 -15.87 5.49 -15.53
CA PRO A 64 -15.38 6.67 -14.80
C PRO A 64 -15.94 6.85 -13.39
N ASN A 65 -17.00 6.13 -13.02
CA ASN A 65 -17.63 6.24 -11.70
C ASN A 65 -17.32 5.05 -10.78
N ILE A 66 -16.51 4.10 -11.22
CA ILE A 66 -16.15 2.95 -10.38
C ILE A 66 -15.20 3.40 -9.25
N PRO A 67 -15.52 3.12 -7.98
CA PRO A 67 -14.64 3.49 -6.89
C PRO A 67 -13.37 2.62 -6.91
N CYS A 68 -12.21 3.27 -6.87
CA CYS A 68 -10.92 2.60 -6.76
C CYS A 68 -10.53 2.42 -5.30
N THR A 69 -9.98 1.26 -5.00
CA THR A 69 -9.37 0.93 -3.70
C THR A 69 -7.91 0.56 -3.93
N GLU A 70 -7.00 1.25 -3.25
CA GLU A 70 -5.56 0.97 -3.31
C GLU A 70 -5.17 -0.01 -2.20
N LEU A 71 -4.39 -1.05 -2.56
CA LEU A 71 -3.80 -1.99 -1.61
C LEU A 71 -2.30 -1.77 -1.52
N ASP A 72 -1.77 -1.90 -0.31
CA ASP A 72 -0.32 -1.90 -0.07
C ASP A 72 0.00 -2.64 1.24
N THR A 73 1.29 -2.88 1.50
CA THR A 73 1.74 -3.51 2.74
C THR A 73 2.73 -2.65 3.51
N VAL A 74 2.44 -2.39 4.76
CA VAL A 74 3.35 -1.73 5.69
C VAL A 74 4.12 -2.80 6.45
N ILE A 75 5.45 -2.80 6.28
CA ILE A 75 6.36 -3.75 6.92
C ILE A 75 6.90 -3.10 8.19
N GLY A 76 6.75 -3.76 9.35
CA GLY A 76 7.39 -3.35 10.59
C GLY A 76 8.87 -3.69 10.54
N GLU A 77 9.19 -4.93 10.82
CA GLU A 77 10.53 -5.51 10.78
C GLU A 77 10.65 -6.52 9.64
N VAL A 78 11.85 -6.66 9.07
CA VAL A 78 12.09 -7.61 7.97
C VAL A 78 11.90 -9.04 8.46
N GLY A 79 10.94 -9.76 7.85
CA GLY A 79 10.59 -11.14 8.24
C GLY A 79 9.61 -11.22 9.40
N GLY A 80 9.16 -10.10 9.95
CA GLY A 80 8.12 -10.00 10.96
C GLY A 80 6.72 -9.82 10.37
N LYS A 81 5.78 -9.53 11.26
CA LYS A 81 4.39 -9.27 10.93
C LYS A 81 4.25 -8.00 10.09
N VAL A 82 3.21 -7.97 9.26
CA VAL A 82 2.92 -6.85 8.35
C VAL A 82 1.46 -6.41 8.47
N ILE A 83 1.18 -5.20 8.03
CA ILE A 83 -0.19 -4.69 7.94
C ILE A 83 -0.48 -4.45 6.46
N MET A 84 -1.49 -5.15 5.92
CA MET A 84 -2.04 -4.84 4.61
C MET A 84 -3.02 -3.69 4.76
N THR A 85 -2.78 -2.60 4.06
CA THR A 85 -3.66 -1.43 4.04
C THR A 85 -4.59 -1.48 2.86
N ILE A 86 -5.85 -1.15 3.11
CA ILE A 86 -6.95 -1.06 2.15
C ILE A 86 -7.41 0.38 2.16
N HIS A 87 -7.03 1.15 1.16
CA HIS A 87 -7.34 2.57 1.07
C HIS A 87 -8.43 2.84 0.04
N PHE A 88 -9.57 3.34 0.51
CA PHE A 88 -10.71 3.74 -0.32
C PHE A 88 -10.51 5.18 -0.82
N VAL A 89 -10.06 5.32 -2.07
CA VAL A 89 -9.65 6.61 -2.65
C VAL A 89 -10.76 7.66 -2.55
N ASN A 90 -12.00 7.27 -2.83
CA ASN A 90 -13.13 8.22 -2.89
C ASN A 90 -13.53 8.80 -1.52
N SER A 91 -13.30 8.07 -0.43
CA SER A 91 -13.66 8.51 0.93
C SER A 91 -12.46 8.91 1.76
N ASP A 92 -11.25 8.72 1.23
CA ASP A 92 -9.97 8.84 1.97
C ASP A 92 -9.94 7.97 3.25
N PHE A 93 -10.78 6.91 3.29
CA PHE A 93 -10.81 5.97 4.41
C PHE A 93 -9.78 4.87 4.20
N MET A 94 -9.04 4.54 5.24
CA MET A 94 -8.07 3.46 5.24
C MET A 94 -8.42 2.43 6.31
N ALA A 95 -8.51 1.17 5.92
CA ALA A 95 -8.57 0.03 6.83
C ALA A 95 -7.24 -0.73 6.81
N GLY A 96 -6.94 -1.46 7.87
CA GLY A 96 -5.77 -2.31 7.96
C GLY A 96 -6.15 -3.75 8.31
N LEU A 97 -5.53 -4.72 7.64
CA LEU A 97 -5.58 -6.13 7.98
C LEU A 97 -4.21 -6.56 8.50
N PHE A 98 -4.22 -7.24 9.63
CA PHE A 98 -3.01 -7.70 10.29
C PHE A 98 -2.63 -9.08 9.76
N LEU A 99 -1.40 -9.21 9.27
CA LEU A 99 -0.87 -10.43 8.65
C LEU A 99 0.34 -10.92 9.46
N ASP A 100 0.39 -12.22 9.73
CA ASP A 100 1.54 -12.82 10.40
C ASP A 100 2.78 -12.85 9.50
N ASN A 101 2.58 -12.94 8.18
CA ASN A 101 3.66 -13.00 7.20
C ASN A 101 3.31 -12.26 5.91
N LYS A 102 4.31 -11.72 5.20
CA LYS A 102 4.16 -11.12 3.88
C LYS A 102 4.21 -12.20 2.79
N THR A 103 3.20 -13.07 2.72
CA THR A 103 3.09 -14.14 1.72
C THR A 103 1.75 -14.08 0.97
N ALA A 104 1.74 -14.59 -0.27
CA ALA A 104 0.51 -14.67 -1.06
C ALA A 104 -0.57 -15.52 -0.40
N ALA A 105 -0.18 -16.61 0.28
CA ALA A 105 -1.09 -17.51 0.96
C ALA A 105 -1.79 -16.82 2.14
N GLU A 106 -1.02 -16.09 2.95
CA GLU A 106 -1.54 -15.34 4.10
C GLU A 106 -2.49 -14.22 3.64
N THR A 107 -2.06 -13.44 2.66
CA THR A 107 -2.87 -12.36 2.09
C THR A 107 -4.18 -12.89 1.50
N ALA A 108 -4.13 -14.02 0.77
CA ALA A 108 -5.31 -14.67 0.23
C ALA A 108 -6.26 -15.17 1.32
N SER A 109 -5.70 -15.73 2.42
CA SER A 109 -6.47 -16.19 3.58
C SER A 109 -7.21 -15.02 4.25
N GLU A 110 -6.52 -13.92 4.52
CA GLU A 110 -7.10 -12.76 5.20
C GLU A 110 -8.16 -12.05 4.33
N ILE A 111 -7.95 -11.95 3.02
CA ILE A 111 -8.99 -11.47 2.09
C ILE A 111 -10.21 -12.41 2.10
N GLY A 112 -9.99 -13.72 2.11
CA GLY A 112 -11.07 -14.70 2.24
C GLY A 112 -11.88 -14.54 3.54
N GLN A 113 -11.20 -14.34 4.67
CA GLN A 113 -11.86 -14.06 5.96
C GLN A 113 -12.65 -12.75 5.93
N LEU A 114 -12.08 -11.68 5.32
CA LEU A 114 -12.77 -10.41 5.15
C LEU A 114 -14.05 -10.58 4.32
N LYS A 115 -13.99 -11.31 3.19
CA LYS A 115 -15.16 -11.61 2.35
C LYS A 115 -16.24 -12.36 3.14
N GLN A 116 -15.86 -13.40 3.88
CA GLN A 116 -16.80 -14.15 4.72
C GLN A 116 -17.43 -13.27 5.82
N LYS A 117 -16.64 -12.41 6.44
CA LYS A 117 -17.12 -11.48 7.47
C LYS A 117 -18.11 -10.47 6.88
N LEU A 118 -17.84 -9.90 5.72
CA LEU A 118 -18.77 -9.01 5.02
C LEU A 118 -20.06 -9.73 4.66
N ALA A 119 -19.97 -10.94 4.09
CA ALA A 119 -21.13 -11.75 3.73
C ALA A 119 -21.99 -12.10 4.96
N SER A 120 -21.39 -12.38 6.11
CA SER A 120 -22.12 -12.63 7.36
C SER A 120 -22.94 -11.42 7.86
N HIS A 121 -22.59 -10.22 7.41
CA HIS A 121 -23.31 -8.97 7.69
C HIS A 121 -24.22 -8.52 6.52
N GLY A 122 -24.36 -9.36 5.48
CA GLY A 122 -25.20 -9.07 4.32
C GLY A 122 -24.58 -8.16 3.27
N PHE A 123 -23.25 -7.99 3.29
CA PHE A 123 -22.51 -7.19 2.31
C PHE A 123 -21.81 -8.09 1.28
N VAL A 124 -21.77 -7.63 0.03
CA VAL A 124 -20.98 -8.24 -1.04
C VAL A 124 -19.66 -7.50 -1.16
N PHE A 125 -18.54 -8.23 -1.20
CA PHE A 125 -17.21 -7.64 -1.27
C PHE A 125 -17.05 -6.76 -2.53
N GLY A 126 -17.50 -7.25 -3.69
CA GLY A 126 -17.43 -6.53 -4.96
C GLY A 126 -18.24 -5.24 -5.02
N ASP A 127 -19.33 -5.13 -4.23
CA ASP A 127 -20.10 -3.88 -4.13
C ASP A 127 -19.33 -2.78 -3.37
N ILE A 128 -18.50 -3.19 -2.41
CA ILE A 128 -17.70 -2.28 -1.59
C ILE A 128 -16.35 -1.98 -2.27
N ILE A 129 -15.74 -3.01 -2.87
CA ILE A 129 -14.41 -2.98 -3.47
C ILE A 129 -14.48 -3.54 -4.90
N PRO A 130 -15.10 -2.82 -5.84
CA PRO A 130 -15.24 -3.31 -7.21
C PRO A 130 -13.94 -3.26 -8.02
N LEU A 131 -13.00 -2.39 -7.61
CA LEU A 131 -11.73 -2.16 -8.31
C LEU A 131 -10.58 -2.04 -7.32
N LEU A 132 -9.55 -2.85 -7.54
CA LEU A 132 -8.33 -2.89 -6.74
C LEU A 132 -7.12 -2.47 -7.57
N LEU A 133 -6.29 -1.61 -7.01
CA LEU A 133 -4.98 -1.25 -7.55
C LEU A 133 -3.90 -1.55 -6.51
N THR A 134 -2.87 -2.31 -6.88
CA THR A 134 -1.80 -2.72 -5.98
C THR A 134 -0.42 -2.58 -6.62
N ASP A 135 0.63 -2.66 -5.82
CA ASP A 135 2.00 -2.75 -6.34
C ASP A 135 2.32 -4.16 -6.88
N ASN A 136 3.54 -4.36 -7.38
CA ASN A 136 4.02 -5.64 -7.87
C ASN A 136 4.57 -6.58 -6.77
N GLY A 137 4.07 -6.47 -5.53
CA GLY A 137 4.47 -7.33 -4.43
C GLY A 137 4.02 -8.78 -4.63
N GLY A 138 4.90 -9.75 -4.33
CA GLY A 138 4.59 -11.18 -4.48
C GLY A 138 3.40 -11.63 -3.62
N GLU A 139 3.09 -10.92 -2.54
CA GLU A 139 1.94 -11.15 -1.67
C GLU A 139 0.59 -11.01 -2.39
N PHE A 140 0.53 -10.27 -3.50
CA PHE A 140 -0.67 -10.07 -4.32
C PHE A 140 -0.75 -11.04 -5.52
N SER A 141 0.13 -12.05 -5.60
CA SER A 141 0.18 -12.97 -6.75
C SER A 141 -1.01 -13.92 -6.85
N CYS A 142 -1.77 -14.15 -5.78
CA CYS A 142 -2.98 -14.98 -5.77
C CYS A 142 -4.20 -14.17 -6.24
N VAL A 143 -4.20 -13.74 -7.52
CA VAL A 143 -5.20 -12.84 -8.10
C VAL A 143 -6.64 -13.34 -7.90
N SER A 144 -6.87 -14.66 -8.05
CA SER A 144 -8.21 -15.24 -7.89
C SER A 144 -8.81 -15.05 -6.50
N ALA A 145 -7.98 -14.99 -5.46
CA ALA A 145 -8.46 -14.74 -4.10
C ALA A 145 -9.03 -13.33 -3.93
N PHE A 146 -8.51 -12.37 -4.67
CA PHE A 146 -9.01 -10.99 -4.68
C PHE A 146 -10.23 -10.85 -5.60
N GLU A 147 -10.13 -11.37 -6.82
CA GLU A 147 -11.12 -11.13 -7.86
C GLU A 147 -12.41 -11.95 -7.68
N ASN A 148 -12.32 -13.20 -7.18
CA ASN A 148 -13.45 -14.11 -7.21
C ASN A 148 -14.16 -14.21 -5.86
N ASN A 149 -15.48 -14.38 -5.91
CA ASN A 149 -16.29 -14.77 -4.76
C ASN A 149 -16.09 -16.26 -4.39
N THR A 150 -16.79 -16.74 -3.37
CA THR A 150 -16.73 -18.14 -2.91
C THR A 150 -17.21 -19.16 -3.96
N ASP A 151 -18.03 -18.73 -4.90
CA ASP A 151 -18.59 -19.56 -5.98
C ASP A 151 -17.69 -19.57 -7.23
N GLY A 152 -16.59 -18.80 -7.21
CA GLY A 152 -15.60 -18.69 -8.29
C GLY A 152 -15.99 -17.66 -9.36
N GLU A 153 -17.04 -16.88 -9.15
CA GLU A 153 -17.44 -15.80 -10.04
C GLU A 153 -16.65 -14.52 -9.73
N GLN A 154 -16.26 -13.78 -10.78
CA GLN A 154 -15.55 -12.52 -10.61
C GLN A 154 -16.48 -11.45 -10.04
N GLU A 155 -16.11 -10.87 -8.89
CA GLU A 155 -16.82 -9.78 -8.23
C GLU A 155 -16.01 -8.48 -8.14
N THR A 156 -14.68 -8.56 -8.31
CA THR A 156 -13.75 -7.44 -8.20
C THR A 156 -12.74 -7.53 -9.35
N LYS A 157 -12.15 -6.42 -9.75
CA LYS A 157 -11.07 -6.39 -10.73
C LYS A 157 -9.78 -5.90 -10.11
N LEU A 158 -8.67 -6.62 -10.29
CA LEU A 158 -7.37 -6.30 -9.73
C LEU A 158 -6.40 -5.85 -10.83
N PHE A 159 -5.72 -4.72 -10.58
CA PHE A 159 -4.64 -4.22 -11.42
C PHE A 159 -3.36 -3.99 -10.63
N PHE A 160 -2.23 -4.01 -11.36
CA PHE A 160 -0.90 -3.80 -10.81
C PHE A 160 -0.30 -2.52 -11.34
N CYS A 161 0.30 -1.72 -10.45
CA CYS A 161 1.13 -0.59 -10.84
C CYS A 161 2.39 -1.05 -11.57
N GLU A 162 3.02 -0.15 -12.29
CA GLU A 162 4.34 -0.39 -12.84
C GLU A 162 5.41 -0.52 -11.74
N PRO A 163 6.47 -1.30 -11.95
CA PRO A 163 7.53 -1.43 -10.97
C PRO A 163 8.18 -0.07 -10.64
N ALA A 164 8.26 0.25 -9.36
CA ALA A 164 8.82 1.51 -8.85
C ALA A 164 8.07 2.80 -9.24
N ALA A 165 6.80 2.69 -9.66
CA ALA A 165 5.94 3.80 -10.05
C ALA A 165 5.05 4.26 -8.87
N ALA A 166 5.66 4.73 -7.79
CA ALA A 166 4.93 5.20 -6.60
C ALA A 166 3.91 6.30 -6.90
N TYR A 167 4.14 7.07 -7.97
CA TYR A 167 3.23 8.13 -8.42
C TYR A 167 1.87 7.61 -8.92
N GLU A 168 1.73 6.33 -9.19
CA GLU A 168 0.48 5.69 -9.62
C GLU A 168 -0.48 5.41 -8.44
N LYS A 169 0.05 5.43 -7.18
CA LYS A 169 -0.73 5.32 -5.94
C LYS A 169 -0.45 6.48 -4.97
N PRO A 170 -0.75 7.73 -5.33
CA PRO A 170 -0.38 8.90 -4.54
C PRO A 170 -1.08 8.96 -3.18
N HIS A 171 -2.28 8.40 -3.07
CA HIS A 171 -3.07 8.40 -1.84
C HIS A 171 -2.49 7.44 -0.80
N THR A 172 -2.14 6.22 -1.19
CA THR A 172 -1.51 5.24 -0.31
C THR A 172 -0.16 5.73 0.22
N GLU A 173 0.67 6.33 -0.63
CA GLU A 173 1.96 6.92 -0.24
C GLU A 173 1.80 7.99 0.86
N LYS A 174 0.83 8.88 0.71
CA LYS A 174 0.50 9.90 1.72
C LYS A 174 0.07 9.27 3.04
N ASN A 175 -0.84 8.30 3.00
CA ASN A 175 -1.37 7.64 4.19
C ASN A 175 -0.32 6.78 4.90
N HIS A 176 0.56 6.12 4.16
CA HIS A 176 1.70 5.43 4.76
C HIS A 176 2.65 6.38 5.48
N THR A 177 2.86 7.58 4.96
CA THR A 177 3.66 8.60 5.64
C THR A 177 2.99 8.98 6.98
N MET A 178 1.68 9.22 7.00
CA MET A 178 0.93 9.54 8.21
C MET A 178 0.91 8.37 9.19
N PHE A 179 0.74 7.14 8.69
CA PHE A 179 0.84 5.93 9.51
C PHE A 179 2.22 5.82 10.18
N ARG A 180 3.30 6.16 9.47
CA ARG A 180 4.67 6.15 9.98
C ARG A 180 4.98 7.27 10.97
N ASP A 181 4.21 8.35 10.98
CA ASP A 181 4.28 9.37 12.04
C ASP A 181 3.76 8.81 13.40
N ILE A 182 2.81 7.85 13.36
CA ILE A 182 2.28 7.17 14.54
C ILE A 182 3.14 5.96 14.92
N VAL A 183 3.49 5.15 13.94
CA VAL A 183 4.28 3.91 14.10
C VAL A 183 5.59 4.06 13.33
N PRO A 184 6.69 4.38 14.02
CA PRO A 184 7.99 4.58 13.39
C PRO A 184 8.46 3.37 12.56
N GLN A 185 9.28 3.65 11.56
CA GLN A 185 9.90 2.62 10.75
C GLN A 185 10.86 1.75 11.60
N ASP A 186 11.02 0.48 11.22
CA ASP A 186 11.85 -0.51 11.92
C ASP A 186 11.28 -0.91 13.32
N GLN A 187 10.02 -0.59 13.63
CA GLN A 187 9.35 -1.11 14.83
C GLN A 187 8.68 -2.45 14.51
N SER A 188 8.90 -3.47 15.39
CA SER A 188 8.18 -4.75 15.26
C SER A 188 6.69 -4.57 15.54
N PHE A 189 5.86 -5.29 14.78
CA PHE A 189 4.42 -5.37 15.00
C PHE A 189 4.01 -6.58 15.85
N ASP A 190 4.96 -7.30 16.47
CA ASP A 190 4.65 -8.52 17.23
C ASP A 190 3.71 -8.28 18.41
N SER A 191 3.76 -7.08 19.00
CA SER A 191 2.84 -6.68 20.07
C SER A 191 1.50 -6.14 19.57
N PHE A 192 1.31 -6.00 18.25
CA PHE A 192 0.08 -5.47 17.67
C PHE A 192 -0.98 -6.57 17.53
N THR A 193 -2.22 -6.17 17.68
CA THR A 193 -3.41 -6.97 17.39
C THR A 193 -4.22 -6.28 16.30
N GLN A 194 -5.18 -6.99 15.71
CA GLN A 194 -6.11 -6.37 14.76
C GLN A 194 -6.84 -5.15 15.37
N GLU A 195 -7.14 -5.18 16.66
CA GLU A 195 -7.76 -4.04 17.36
C GLU A 195 -6.83 -2.82 17.37
N THR A 196 -5.53 -3.02 17.60
CA THR A 196 -4.52 -1.95 17.53
C THR A 196 -4.46 -1.35 16.13
N VAL A 197 -4.47 -2.20 15.09
CA VAL A 197 -4.48 -1.75 13.68
C VAL A 197 -5.75 -0.95 13.37
N ASN A 198 -6.90 -1.41 13.83
CA ASN A 198 -8.18 -0.71 13.65
C ASN A 198 -8.23 0.68 14.33
N LEU A 199 -7.47 0.89 15.40
CA LEU A 199 -7.36 2.19 16.05
C LEU A 199 -6.42 3.14 15.30
N ILE A 200 -5.32 2.63 14.76
CA ILE A 200 -4.28 3.43 14.10
C ILE A 200 -4.73 3.87 12.70
N SER A 201 -5.35 2.97 11.93
CA SER A 201 -5.73 3.23 10.53
C SER A 201 -6.62 4.48 10.35
N PRO A 202 -7.69 4.71 11.15
CA PRO A 202 -8.48 5.93 11.04
C PRO A 202 -7.74 7.20 11.51
N MET A 203 -6.74 7.07 12.40
CA MET A 203 -5.98 8.21 12.92
C MET A 203 -5.00 8.78 11.88
N SER A 204 -4.50 7.95 10.98
CA SER A 204 -3.56 8.38 9.94
C SER A 204 -4.19 9.30 8.89
N MET A 205 -5.52 9.39 8.84
CA MET A 205 -6.29 10.15 7.85
C MET A 205 -6.76 11.54 8.32
N ARG A 206 -6.35 11.99 9.50
CA ARG A 206 -6.72 13.31 10.04
C ARG A 206 -5.68 14.38 9.83
#